data_a582a29c21fc189aef4af8a100dea3bf
#
_entry.id   a582a29c21fc189aef4af8a100dea3bf
#
_cell.length_a   1.000
_cell.length_b   1.000
_cell.length_c   1.000
_cell.angle_alpha   90.00
_cell.angle_beta   90.00
_cell.angle_gamma   90.00
#
_symmetry.space_group_name_H-M   'P 1'
#
loop_
_entity.id
_entity.type
_entity.pdbx_description
1 polymer ?
#
loop_
_entity_poly.entity_id
_entity_poly.type
_entity_poly.pdbx_seq_one_letter_code
_entity_poly.pdbx_strand_id
1 'polypeptide(L)'
;IYKSFKVQIEADGWKESVKAIHLAVGNGRYYGGGNVVDDDSTLLDGQLNLFCLKPIRWWRLLLLGVNFRNGNLQKAERVVCKKARKISIKTSRAKRIQADGEFKTDTPANFEVMPKAIEAVVGDMPLPNENKD
;
A
#
# COMPACT_ATOMS: atom_id res chain seq x y z
N ILE A 1 7.86 -18.92 -10.97
CA ILE A 1 8.31 -18.98 -9.56
C ILE A 1 8.57 -17.55 -9.12
N TYR A 2 7.75 -17.03 -8.21
CA TYR A 2 7.95 -15.70 -7.66
C TYR A 2 9.14 -15.69 -6.72
N LYS A 3 10.09 -14.77 -6.93
CA LYS A 3 11.20 -14.58 -5.98
C LYS A 3 10.69 -13.78 -4.79
N SER A 4 10.53 -14.44 -3.63
CA SER A 4 10.24 -13.77 -2.38
C SER A 4 11.50 -13.14 -1.78
N PHE A 5 11.33 -12.10 -1.01
CA PHE A 5 12.38 -11.42 -0.26
C PHE A 5 11.97 -11.22 1.20
N LYS A 6 12.95 -11.20 2.10
CA LYS A 6 12.71 -10.86 3.50
C LYS A 6 12.66 -9.34 3.65
N VAL A 7 11.66 -8.86 4.34
CA VAL A 7 11.45 -7.45 4.63
C VAL A 7 11.11 -7.24 6.10
N GLN A 8 11.72 -6.24 6.70
CA GLN A 8 11.36 -5.70 7.99
C GLN A 8 10.60 -4.40 7.76
N ILE A 9 9.42 -4.31 8.33
CA ILE A 9 8.51 -3.19 8.20
C ILE A 9 8.31 -2.59 9.58
N GLU A 10 8.44 -1.29 9.68
CA GLU A 10 8.08 -0.50 10.85
C GLU A 10 7.09 0.58 10.42
N ALA A 11 5.95 0.66 11.09
CA ALA A 11 4.86 1.58 10.78
C ALA A 11 4.30 2.16 12.09
N ASP A 12 4.61 3.42 12.41
CA ASP A 12 4.20 4.12 13.63
C ASP A 12 4.37 3.26 14.91
N GLY A 13 5.52 2.60 15.06
CA GLY A 13 5.85 1.76 16.22
C GLY A 13 5.44 0.29 16.08
N TRP A 14 4.57 -0.08 15.13
CA TRP A 14 4.33 -1.47 14.80
C TRP A 14 5.49 -2.03 13.96
N LYS A 15 5.94 -3.24 14.30
CA LYS A 15 7.07 -3.89 13.61
C LYS A 15 6.71 -5.31 13.22
N GLU A 16 7.02 -5.69 12.00
CA GLU A 16 6.89 -7.06 11.53
C GLU A 16 8.05 -7.42 10.57
N SER A 17 8.50 -8.67 10.66
CA SER A 17 9.47 -9.23 9.70
C SER A 17 8.81 -10.36 8.94
N VAL A 18 8.66 -10.19 7.63
CA VAL A 18 7.93 -11.13 6.78
C VAL A 18 8.70 -11.48 5.51
N LYS A 19 8.31 -12.57 4.87
CA LYS A 19 8.61 -12.80 3.46
C LYS A 19 7.53 -12.15 2.61
N ALA A 20 7.94 -11.38 1.62
CA ALA A 20 7.07 -10.71 0.67
C ALA A 20 7.40 -11.11 -0.77
N ILE A 21 6.43 -11.06 -1.65
CA ILE A 21 6.60 -11.10 -3.11
C ILE A 21 6.34 -9.74 -3.73
N HIS A 22 5.55 -8.92 -3.06
CA HIS A 22 5.27 -7.55 -3.45
C HIS A 22 5.04 -6.69 -2.22
N LEU A 23 5.48 -5.45 -2.27
CA LEU A 23 5.27 -4.45 -1.24
C LEU A 23 5.05 -3.10 -1.91
N ALA A 24 4.03 -2.40 -1.46
CA ALA A 24 3.68 -1.07 -1.93
C ALA A 24 3.37 -0.14 -0.77
N VAL A 25 3.69 1.13 -0.94
CA VAL A 25 3.30 2.22 -0.05
C VAL A 25 2.64 3.28 -0.92
N GLY A 26 1.46 3.69 -0.54
CA GLY A 26 0.69 4.68 -1.28
C GLY A 26 -0.07 5.63 -0.38
N ASN A 27 -0.53 6.72 -0.95
CA ASN A 27 -1.46 7.65 -0.32
C ASN A 27 -2.85 7.46 -0.94
N GLY A 28 -3.87 7.34 -0.10
CA GLY A 28 -5.25 7.14 -0.53
C GLY A 28 -5.66 5.69 -0.77
N ARG A 29 -6.90 5.50 -1.22
CA ARG A 29 -7.57 4.19 -1.33
C ARG A 29 -7.21 3.40 -2.58
N TYR A 30 -6.59 4.01 -3.57
CA TYR A 30 -6.35 3.40 -4.87
C TYR A 30 -4.88 3.06 -5.08
N TYR A 31 -4.62 1.95 -5.75
CA TYR A 31 -3.30 1.52 -6.17
C TYR A 31 -3.35 0.86 -7.55
N GLY A 32 -2.32 1.09 -8.36
CA GLY A 32 -2.15 0.36 -9.62
C GLY A 32 -3.30 0.52 -10.61
N GLY A 33 -3.61 1.75 -11.05
CA GLY A 33 -4.59 2.00 -12.09
C GLY A 33 -6.05 2.01 -11.62
N GLY A 34 -6.31 2.43 -10.37
CA GLY A 34 -7.66 2.63 -9.84
C GLY A 34 -8.21 1.43 -9.06
N ASN A 35 -7.37 0.47 -8.73
CA ASN A 35 -7.79 -0.63 -7.85
C ASN A 35 -7.86 -0.18 -6.39
N VAL A 36 -8.97 -0.53 -5.73
CA VAL A 36 -9.20 -0.18 -4.33
C VAL A 36 -8.40 -1.10 -3.42
N VAL A 37 -7.51 -0.54 -2.61
CA VAL A 37 -6.73 -1.27 -1.60
C VAL A 37 -7.42 -1.20 -0.24
N ASP A 38 -8.03 -0.07 0.06
CA ASP A 38 -8.71 0.18 1.32
C ASP A 38 -9.88 1.13 1.07
N ASP A 39 -11.10 0.65 1.30
CA ASP A 39 -12.32 1.42 1.10
C ASP A 39 -12.46 2.60 2.07
N ASP A 40 -11.85 2.49 3.26
CA ASP A 40 -11.93 3.50 4.31
C ASP A 40 -10.81 4.56 4.22
N SER A 41 -9.88 4.44 3.26
CA SER A 41 -8.79 5.39 3.09
C SER A 41 -9.20 6.56 2.21
N THR A 42 -8.82 7.75 2.63
CA THR A 42 -8.96 8.99 1.84
C THR A 42 -7.60 9.65 1.66
N LEU A 43 -7.47 10.50 0.66
CA LEU A 43 -6.26 11.32 0.46
C LEU A 43 -6.07 12.37 1.58
N LEU A 44 -7.12 12.60 2.37
CA LEU A 44 -7.16 13.61 3.41
C LEU A 44 -6.93 13.08 4.82
N ASP A 45 -6.80 11.75 5.00
CA ASP A 45 -6.63 11.12 6.32
C ASP A 45 -5.23 11.35 6.92
N GLY A 46 -4.30 11.89 6.14
CA GLY A 46 -2.93 12.16 6.59
C GLY A 46 -2.15 10.90 6.92
N GLN A 47 -2.47 9.78 6.27
CA GLN A 47 -1.81 8.49 6.47
C GLN A 47 -1.40 7.86 5.14
N LEU A 48 -0.32 7.11 5.19
CA LEU A 48 0.11 6.24 4.11
C LEU A 48 -0.45 4.83 4.33
N ASN A 49 -0.81 4.18 3.24
CA ASN A 49 -1.23 2.79 3.22
C ASN A 49 -0.06 1.91 2.81
N LEU A 50 0.30 0.97 3.67
CA LEU A 50 1.22 -0.10 3.36
C LEU A 50 0.43 -1.32 2.92
N PHE A 51 0.83 -1.89 1.80
CA PHE A 51 0.33 -3.14 1.27
C PHE A 51 1.50 -4.11 1.10
N CYS A 52 1.44 -5.26 1.75
CA CYS A 52 2.47 -6.29 1.63
C CYS A 52 1.82 -7.63 1.30
N LEU A 53 2.19 -8.20 0.15
CA LEU A 53 1.73 -9.51 -0.30
C LEU A 53 2.76 -10.57 0.09
N LYS A 54 2.35 -11.51 0.96
CA LYS A 54 3.14 -12.67 1.35
C LYS A 54 3.15 -13.73 0.23
N PRO A 55 4.13 -14.64 0.21
CA PRO A 55 4.16 -15.73 -0.77
C PRO A 55 2.86 -16.52 -0.79
N ILE A 56 2.31 -16.69 -1.99
CA ILE A 56 1.04 -17.35 -2.25
C ILE A 56 1.17 -18.32 -3.41
N ARG A 57 0.39 -19.40 -3.44
CA ARG A 57 0.36 -20.31 -4.58
C ARG A 57 -0.25 -19.60 -5.79
N TRP A 58 0.29 -19.83 -6.97
CA TRP A 58 -0.05 -19.11 -8.20
C TRP A 58 -1.55 -19.10 -8.54
N TRP A 59 -2.27 -20.20 -8.30
CA TRP A 59 -3.70 -20.28 -8.56
C TRP A 59 -4.55 -19.43 -7.59
N ARG A 60 -4.04 -19.17 -6.36
CA ARG A 60 -4.68 -18.25 -5.42
C ARG A 60 -4.50 -16.78 -5.81
N LEU A 61 -3.52 -16.47 -6.66
CA LEU A 61 -3.37 -15.12 -7.20
C LEU A 61 -4.54 -14.72 -8.09
N LEU A 62 -5.15 -15.67 -8.79
CA LEU A 62 -6.34 -15.41 -9.59
C LEU A 62 -7.52 -14.99 -8.69
N LEU A 63 -7.73 -15.70 -7.57
CA LEU A 63 -8.77 -15.35 -6.59
C LEU A 63 -8.46 -14.00 -5.90
N LEU A 64 -7.19 -13.73 -5.64
CA LEU A 64 -6.77 -12.45 -5.09
C LEU A 64 -7.08 -11.28 -6.04
N GLY A 65 -6.92 -11.49 -7.35
CA GLY A 65 -7.25 -10.51 -8.37
C GLY A 65 -8.73 -10.09 -8.31
N VAL A 66 -9.65 -11.04 -8.08
CA VAL A 66 -11.08 -10.75 -7.90
C VAL A 66 -11.31 -9.92 -6.62
N ASN A 67 -10.67 -10.31 -5.52
CA ASN A 67 -10.76 -9.57 -4.24
C ASN A 67 -10.16 -8.16 -4.36
N PHE A 68 -9.10 -8.01 -5.14
CA PHE A 68 -8.48 -6.72 -5.44
C PHE A 68 -9.46 -5.79 -6.16
N ARG A 69 -10.18 -6.32 -7.14
CA ARG A 69 -11.18 -5.57 -7.88
C ARG A 69 -12.38 -5.17 -7.01
N ASN A 70 -12.73 -5.99 -6.02
CA ASN A 70 -13.87 -5.79 -5.13
C ASN A 70 -13.55 -5.06 -3.81
N GLY A 71 -12.32 -4.54 -3.64
CA GLY A 71 -11.91 -3.81 -2.42
C GLY A 71 -11.73 -4.69 -1.16
N ASN A 72 -11.77 -6.02 -1.28
CA ASN A 72 -11.73 -6.95 -0.14
C ASN A 72 -10.32 -7.45 0.21
N LEU A 73 -9.29 -6.75 -0.19
CA LEU A 73 -7.89 -7.17 0.01
C LEU A 73 -7.48 -7.31 1.46
N GLN A 74 -8.01 -6.48 2.34
CA GLN A 74 -7.68 -6.49 3.76
C GLN A 74 -8.07 -7.82 4.44
N LYS A 75 -9.05 -8.54 3.89
CA LYS A 75 -9.55 -9.82 4.40
C LYS A 75 -8.73 -11.03 3.92
N ALA A 76 -7.77 -10.83 3.04
CA ALA A 76 -6.96 -11.93 2.51
C ALA A 76 -5.85 -12.31 3.50
N GLU A 77 -5.83 -13.56 3.96
CA GLU A 77 -4.85 -14.09 4.94
C GLU A 77 -3.37 -13.85 4.58
N ARG A 78 -3.06 -13.64 3.31
CA ARG A 78 -1.69 -13.47 2.79
C ARG A 78 -1.32 -12.02 2.50
N VAL A 79 -2.19 -11.10 2.88
CA VAL A 79 -1.99 -9.67 2.68
C VAL A 79 -1.86 -9.00 4.04
N VAL A 80 -0.85 -8.16 4.19
CA VAL A 80 -0.71 -7.25 5.34
C VAL A 80 -1.01 -5.85 4.83
N CYS A 81 -2.02 -5.23 5.40
CA CYS A 81 -2.36 -3.83 5.18
C CYS A 81 -2.18 -3.07 6.49
N LYS A 82 -1.50 -1.94 6.45
CA LYS A 82 -1.31 -1.05 7.60
C LYS A 82 -1.40 0.41 7.15
N LYS A 83 -1.97 1.23 8.01
CA LYS A 83 -1.96 2.69 7.88
C LYS A 83 -0.97 3.28 8.86
N ALA A 84 -0.17 4.23 8.43
CA ALA A 84 0.79 4.91 9.26
C ALA A 84 1.20 6.25 8.68
N ARG A 85 1.66 7.16 9.52
CA ARG A 85 2.25 8.43 9.08
C ARG A 85 3.70 8.25 8.64
N LYS A 86 4.40 7.30 9.28
CA LYS A 86 5.79 6.97 8.99
C LYS A 86 5.93 5.48 8.78
N ILE A 87 6.56 5.10 7.68
CA ILE A 87 6.82 3.71 7.32
C ILE A 87 8.29 3.57 6.98
N SER A 88 8.97 2.65 7.64
CA SER A 88 10.36 2.30 7.35
C SER A 88 10.42 0.86 6.81
N ILE A 89 11.15 0.68 5.74
CA ILE A 89 11.30 -0.60 5.06
C ILE A 89 12.77 -0.95 4.93
N LYS A 90 13.14 -2.12 5.45
CA LYS A 90 14.49 -2.69 5.32
C LYS A 90 14.39 -4.08 4.72
N THR A 91 15.26 -4.39 3.79
CA THR A 91 15.34 -5.72 3.14
C THR A 91 16.73 -6.33 3.36
N SER A 92 16.81 -7.66 3.34
CA SER A 92 18.09 -8.37 3.52
C SER A 92 19.09 -8.11 2.38
N ARG A 93 18.59 -7.76 1.20
CA ARG A 93 19.37 -7.31 0.04
C ARG A 93 18.65 -6.11 -0.54
N ALA A 94 19.41 -5.12 -1.02
CA ALA A 94 18.85 -3.93 -1.66
C ALA A 94 17.78 -4.29 -2.71
N LYS A 95 16.67 -3.61 -2.67
CA LYS A 95 15.53 -3.75 -3.60
C LYS A 95 15.19 -2.40 -4.18
N ARG A 96 15.02 -2.37 -5.50
CA ARG A 96 14.62 -1.17 -6.21
C ARG A 96 13.23 -0.74 -5.81
N ILE A 97 13.08 0.55 -5.58
CA ILE A 97 11.82 1.22 -5.32
C ILE A 97 11.47 2.07 -6.54
N GLN A 98 10.27 1.88 -7.03
CA GLN A 98 9.70 2.64 -8.12
C GLN A 98 8.54 3.49 -7.61
N ALA A 99 8.43 4.71 -8.08
CA ALA A 99 7.26 5.55 -7.93
C ALA A 99 6.88 6.11 -9.29
N ASP A 100 5.59 6.07 -9.61
CA ASP A 100 5.04 6.54 -10.90
C ASP A 100 5.72 5.91 -12.13
N GLY A 101 6.11 4.63 -12.01
CA GLY A 101 6.79 3.89 -13.07
C GLY A 101 8.30 4.15 -13.21
N GLU A 102 8.84 5.07 -12.42
CA GLU A 102 10.26 5.41 -12.48
C GLU A 102 11.03 4.86 -11.26
N PHE A 103 12.28 4.50 -11.49
CA PHE A 103 13.21 4.19 -10.40
C PHE A 103 13.51 5.44 -9.57
N LYS A 104 13.37 5.34 -8.26
CA LYS A 104 13.66 6.44 -7.33
C LYS A 104 14.83 6.15 -6.40
N THR A 105 14.86 4.99 -5.78
CA THR A 105 15.90 4.61 -4.81
C THR A 105 15.89 3.11 -4.56
N ASP A 106 16.80 2.65 -3.73
CA ASP A 106 16.84 1.28 -3.21
C ASP A 106 16.48 1.24 -1.72
N THR A 107 16.06 0.06 -1.24
CA THR A 107 15.93 -0.16 0.21
C THR A 107 17.31 -0.16 0.89
N PRO A 108 17.43 0.30 2.17
CA PRO A 108 16.36 0.74 3.07
C PRO A 108 15.74 2.07 2.68
N ALA A 109 14.45 2.23 2.95
CA ALA A 109 13.72 3.45 2.63
C ALA A 109 12.75 3.84 3.74
N ASN A 110 12.56 5.14 3.91
CA ASN A 110 11.61 5.73 4.83
C ASN A 110 10.59 6.54 4.03
N PHE A 111 9.34 6.37 4.40
CA PHE A 111 8.21 7.09 3.83
C PHE A 111 7.53 7.87 4.94
N GLU A 112 7.24 9.12 4.69
CA GLU A 112 6.53 9.99 5.63
C GLU A 112 5.49 10.79 4.88
N VAL A 113 4.28 10.88 5.44
CA VAL A 113 3.25 11.74 4.88
C VAL A 113 3.61 13.20 5.15
N MET A 114 3.44 14.03 4.14
CA MET A 114 3.55 15.49 4.26
C MET A 114 2.13 16.08 4.15
N PRO A 115 1.45 16.36 5.28
CA PRO A 115 0.10 16.91 5.25
C PRO A 115 0.07 18.26 4.55
N LYS A 116 -0.97 18.48 3.72
CA LYS A 116 -1.20 19.74 3.01
C LYS A 116 -0.02 20.22 2.13
N ALA A 117 0.79 19.27 1.63
CA ALA A 117 1.94 19.59 0.78
C ALA A 117 1.52 20.15 -0.60
N ILE A 118 0.29 19.87 -1.05
CA ILE A 118 -0.26 20.30 -2.32
C ILE A 118 -1.66 20.86 -2.09
N GLU A 119 -1.94 22.04 -2.66
CA GLU A 119 -3.28 22.56 -2.81
C GLU A 119 -3.77 22.24 -4.23
N ALA A 120 -4.94 21.64 -4.33
CA ALA A 120 -5.56 21.30 -5.60
C ALA A 120 -6.96 21.90 -5.67
N VAL A 121 -7.29 22.49 -6.80
CA VAL A 121 -8.66 22.91 -7.10
C VAL A 121 -9.45 21.68 -7.49
N VAL A 122 -10.43 21.32 -6.68
CA VAL A 122 -11.39 20.26 -6.98
C VAL A 122 -12.69 20.89 -7.46
N GLY A 123 -13.26 20.38 -8.56
CA GLY A 123 -14.60 20.78 -8.97
C GLY A 123 -15.66 20.25 -8.01
N ASP A 124 -16.92 20.60 -8.24
CA ASP A 124 -18.09 20.20 -7.44
C ASP A 124 -18.39 18.68 -7.50
N MET A 125 -17.36 17.85 -7.40
CA MET A 125 -17.58 16.42 -7.23
C MET A 125 -17.79 16.13 -5.75
N PRO A 126 -18.93 15.49 -5.37
CA PRO A 126 -19.14 15.10 -3.98
C PRO A 126 -18.00 14.18 -3.56
N LEU A 127 -17.36 14.48 -2.44
CA LEU A 127 -16.37 13.62 -1.82
C LEU A 127 -17.03 12.27 -1.52
N PRO A 128 -16.33 11.13 -1.71
CA PRO A 128 -16.92 9.79 -1.62
C PRO A 128 -17.61 9.42 -0.30
N ASN A 129 -17.57 10.28 0.71
CA ASN A 129 -18.11 10.05 2.05
C ASN A 129 -19.24 10.99 2.47
N GLU A 130 -19.78 11.84 1.56
CA GLU A 130 -20.91 12.73 1.94
C GLU A 130 -22.30 12.11 1.80
N ASN A 131 -22.41 10.87 1.34
CA ASN A 131 -23.67 10.14 1.28
C ASN A 131 -23.73 8.98 2.28
N LYS A 132 -23.68 9.29 3.57
CA LYS A 132 -24.19 8.41 4.63
C LYS A 132 -25.12 9.24 5.50
N ASP A 133 -26.30 9.45 4.99
CA ASP A 133 -27.52 9.63 5.78
C ASP A 133 -28.35 8.34 5.70
#